data_cbe904e2cc7021dad5c57c24e57ce563
#
_entry.id   cbe904e2cc7021dad5c57c24e57ce563
#
_cell.length_a   1.000
_cell.length_b   1.000
_cell.length_c   1.000
_cell.angle_alpha   90.00
_cell.angle_beta   90.00
_cell.angle_gamma   90.00
#
_symmetry.space_group_name_H-M   'P 1'
#
loop_
_entity.id
_entity.type
_entity.pdbx_description
1 polymer ?
#
loop_
_entity_poly.entity_id
_entity_poly.type
_entity_poly.pdbx_seq_one_letter_code
_entity_poly.pdbx_strand_id
1 'polypeptide(L)'
;MNAYTGETLDKIIDLFKYFDEYYFDGDIVHGVMSLNKSNYIFCYEYSNLSLISAIFSIKGRDDLSQEFVDINAFNQNFFNKEFLMIISLDMKKLRSLGLAIYKDLSEAISLSPKAKNKFILIQAPDGKTDLYPNETIKGRILHYIQISKVWEVLVNSSDDDDGNSCTFLGARKSFVTLHYELDDLDLELDGYSKFMKLMDLEDHKEEKNKILSNTIFSFTSNKDLKFRFRTILKRFSTFVERFEENYHAFAVGFSFEKIRKEYEEKFRDYLSKINSVLSESLTRSLAIPASTVLTFTAIKSGSEGAVQDILLNSGTFFVSLFVLFTTFFTVKFQLNFLKITKDEFLGLFSRFESELDSVNLYEARDKFDIFSSQVRLINKLLLFILSMSITNFLINLVSFVIVLI
;
A
#
# COMPACT_ATOMS: atom_id res chain seq x y z
N MET A 1 -6.52 22.33 -26.22
CA MET A 1 -6.61 23.65 -25.62
C MET A 1 -5.62 23.84 -24.44
N ASN A 2 -4.58 23.04 -24.28
CA ASN A 2 -3.69 23.02 -23.09
C ASN A 2 -2.20 23.30 -23.37
N ALA A 3 -1.85 23.94 -24.48
CA ALA A 3 -0.44 24.22 -24.81
C ALA A 3 0.08 25.59 -24.33
N TYR A 4 -0.77 26.43 -23.75
CA TYR A 4 -0.41 27.81 -23.41
C TYR A 4 0.05 28.07 -21.96
N THR A 5 -0.11 27.11 -21.03
CA THR A 5 -0.12 27.50 -19.62
C THR A 5 1.25 27.70 -18.97
N GLY A 6 2.24 26.89 -19.27
CA GLY A 6 3.57 26.99 -18.59
C GLY A 6 4.45 28.10 -19.16
N GLU A 7 4.63 28.08 -20.47
CA GLU A 7 5.47 29.05 -21.21
C GLU A 7 4.91 30.48 -21.15
N THR A 8 3.58 30.63 -21.11
CA THR A 8 2.91 31.92 -20.99
C THR A 8 3.09 32.55 -19.62
N LEU A 9 3.08 31.73 -18.53
CA LEU A 9 3.35 32.22 -17.17
C LEU A 9 4.81 32.70 -17.06
N ASP A 10 5.77 31.95 -17.58
CA ASP A 10 7.19 32.33 -17.60
C ASP A 10 7.39 33.70 -18.30
N LYS A 11 6.70 33.90 -19.41
CA LYS A 11 6.71 35.15 -20.16
C LYS A 11 6.07 36.33 -19.39
N ILE A 12 4.96 36.09 -18.70
CA ILE A 12 4.32 37.14 -17.85
C ILE A 12 5.28 37.58 -16.73
N ILE A 13 5.96 36.64 -16.09
CA ILE A 13 7.00 36.98 -15.07
C ILE A 13 8.12 37.83 -15.68
N ASP A 14 8.56 37.50 -16.89
CA ASP A 14 9.59 38.31 -17.57
C ASP A 14 9.09 39.73 -17.85
N LEU A 15 7.82 39.91 -18.15
CA LEU A 15 7.23 41.25 -18.28
C LEU A 15 7.33 42.07 -17.00
N PHE A 16 7.04 41.44 -15.84
CA PHE A 16 7.15 42.14 -14.53
C PHE A 16 8.57 42.60 -14.21
N LYS A 17 9.62 41.96 -14.76
CA LYS A 17 11.01 42.38 -14.58
C LYS A 17 11.33 43.69 -15.28
N TYR A 18 10.53 44.10 -16.27
CA TYR A 18 10.70 45.36 -16.99
C TYR A 18 9.91 46.51 -16.40
N PHE A 19 8.98 46.24 -15.42
CA PHE A 19 8.24 47.29 -14.78
C PHE A 19 9.11 48.05 -13.79
N ASP A 20 9.19 49.40 -13.94
CA ASP A 20 9.81 50.30 -12.96
C ASP A 20 8.93 50.37 -11.70
N GLU A 21 7.61 50.38 -11.90
CA GLU A 21 6.56 50.34 -10.85
C GLU A 21 5.28 49.74 -11.40
N TYR A 22 4.40 49.28 -10.50
CA TYR A 22 3.07 48.80 -10.90
C TYR A 22 2.02 49.15 -9.81
N TYR A 23 0.76 49.26 -10.22
CA TYR A 23 -0.37 49.49 -9.33
C TYR A 23 -1.60 48.70 -9.78
N PHE A 24 -2.55 48.50 -8.86
CA PHE A 24 -3.79 47.77 -9.12
C PHE A 24 -4.94 48.72 -9.30
N ASP A 25 -5.79 48.46 -10.30
CA ASP A 25 -7.13 49.00 -10.46
C ASP A 25 -8.12 47.82 -10.57
N GLY A 26 -8.71 47.42 -9.44
CA GLY A 26 -9.54 46.24 -9.35
C GLY A 26 -8.79 44.96 -9.75
N ASP A 27 -9.27 44.27 -10.80
CA ASP A 27 -8.65 43.07 -11.40
C ASP A 27 -7.59 43.40 -12.46
N ILE A 28 -7.26 44.66 -12.68
CA ILE A 28 -6.29 45.09 -13.67
C ILE A 28 -4.99 45.50 -12.96
N VAL A 29 -3.87 44.99 -13.47
CA VAL A 29 -2.54 45.43 -13.05
C VAL A 29 -1.98 46.34 -14.13
N HIS A 30 -1.61 47.55 -13.71
CA HIS A 30 -0.93 48.52 -14.57
C HIS A 30 0.55 48.58 -14.24
N GLY A 31 1.38 48.14 -15.15
CA GLY A 31 2.84 48.25 -15.02
C GLY A 31 3.38 49.43 -15.83
N VAL A 32 4.22 50.23 -15.20
CA VAL A 32 4.90 51.37 -15.84
C VAL A 32 6.32 50.97 -16.18
N MET A 33 6.73 51.20 -17.39
CA MET A 33 8.11 50.91 -17.83
C MET A 33 8.65 51.96 -18.80
N SER A 34 9.95 52.19 -18.77
CA SER A 34 10.67 52.99 -19.77
C SER A 34 10.83 52.19 -21.07
N LEU A 35 10.43 52.77 -22.19
CA LEU A 35 10.42 52.06 -23.48
C LEU A 35 11.84 52.01 -24.09
N ASN A 36 12.23 50.78 -24.44
CA ASN A 36 13.44 50.53 -25.24
C ASN A 36 13.14 49.47 -26.33
N LYS A 37 14.08 49.20 -27.23
CA LYS A 37 13.89 48.27 -28.33
C LYS A 37 13.60 46.83 -27.88
N SER A 38 14.24 46.39 -26.80
CA SER A 38 14.09 45.03 -26.31
C SER A 38 12.70 44.80 -25.70
N ASN A 39 12.23 45.66 -24.80
CA ASN A 39 10.94 45.53 -24.15
C ASN A 39 9.78 45.86 -25.10
N TYR A 40 10.00 46.71 -26.14
CA TYR A 40 8.99 46.92 -27.18
C TYR A 40 8.68 45.66 -27.98
N ILE A 41 9.72 44.96 -28.48
CA ILE A 41 9.51 43.68 -29.23
C ILE A 41 8.71 42.69 -28.39
N PHE A 42 9.07 42.56 -27.16
CA PHE A 42 8.42 41.72 -26.19
C PHE A 42 6.92 42.11 -26.00
N CYS A 43 6.63 43.39 -25.76
CA CYS A 43 5.26 43.87 -25.63
C CYS A 43 4.43 43.74 -26.91
N TYR A 44 5.05 43.89 -28.07
CA TYR A 44 4.40 43.71 -29.37
C TYR A 44 3.93 42.26 -29.59
N GLU A 45 4.77 41.28 -29.24
CA GLU A 45 4.39 39.86 -29.30
C GLU A 45 3.19 39.53 -28.38
N TYR A 46 3.14 40.15 -27.21
CA TYR A 46 2.05 39.94 -26.25
C TYR A 46 0.76 40.66 -26.54
N SER A 47 0.85 41.86 -27.17
CA SER A 47 -0.36 42.57 -27.58
C SER A 47 -1.10 41.81 -28.67
N ASN A 48 -0.37 41.16 -29.58
CA ASN A 48 -0.96 40.29 -30.61
C ASN A 48 -1.74 39.09 -30.07
N LEU A 49 -1.42 38.64 -28.83
CA LEU A 49 -2.16 37.59 -28.10
C LEU A 49 -3.41 38.14 -27.38
N SER A 50 -3.70 39.46 -27.48
CA SER A 50 -4.78 40.13 -26.75
C SER A 50 -4.73 39.95 -25.23
N LEU A 51 -3.55 39.66 -24.67
CA LEU A 51 -3.34 39.43 -23.25
C LEU A 51 -3.04 40.73 -22.50
N ILE A 52 -2.52 41.72 -23.16
CA ILE A 52 -2.16 43.02 -22.62
C ILE A 52 -2.75 44.15 -23.47
N SER A 53 -3.03 45.27 -22.84
CA SER A 53 -3.24 46.56 -23.51
C SER A 53 -2.12 47.51 -23.08
N ALA A 54 -1.68 48.32 -24.00
CA ALA A 54 -0.59 49.27 -23.74
C ALA A 54 -1.04 50.70 -24.06
N ILE A 55 -0.67 51.62 -23.15
CA ILE A 55 -0.88 53.06 -23.32
C ILE A 55 0.49 53.71 -23.21
N PHE A 56 0.76 54.67 -24.10
CA PHE A 56 2.01 55.41 -24.12
C PHE A 56 1.82 56.81 -23.53
N SER A 57 2.74 57.25 -22.71
CA SER A 57 2.81 58.60 -22.15
C SER A 57 4.20 59.15 -22.36
N ILE A 58 4.34 60.48 -22.56
CA ILE A 58 5.62 61.13 -22.71
C ILE A 58 6.12 61.61 -21.32
N LYS A 59 7.33 61.18 -20.93
CA LYS A 59 7.93 61.54 -19.66
C LYS A 59 8.18 63.06 -19.60
N GLY A 60 7.67 63.74 -18.54
CA GLY A 60 7.89 65.16 -18.29
C GLY A 60 6.83 66.11 -18.85
N ARG A 61 5.67 65.62 -19.36
CA ARG A 61 4.49 66.47 -19.61
C ARG A 61 3.46 66.24 -18.52
N ASP A 62 3.14 67.30 -17.79
CA ASP A 62 2.05 67.30 -16.80
C ASP A 62 0.65 67.19 -17.43
N ASP A 63 0.55 67.26 -18.75
CA ASP A 63 -0.69 67.02 -19.47
C ASP A 63 -0.90 65.54 -19.66
N LEU A 64 -1.92 65.01 -18.98
CA LEU A 64 -2.50 63.67 -19.13
C LEU A 64 -3.20 63.46 -20.50
N SER A 65 -2.63 63.97 -21.63
CA SER A 65 -3.03 63.52 -22.94
C SER A 65 -2.47 62.12 -23.18
N GLN A 66 -3.19 61.15 -22.63
CA GLN A 66 -2.97 59.73 -22.99
C GLN A 66 -3.29 59.59 -24.48
N GLU A 67 -2.29 59.69 -25.33
CA GLU A 67 -2.43 59.20 -26.69
C GLU A 67 -2.50 57.69 -26.66
N PHE A 68 -3.69 57.13 -26.88
CA PHE A 68 -3.87 55.70 -27.13
C PHE A 68 -3.19 55.40 -28.46
N VAL A 69 -1.93 54.98 -28.42
CA VAL A 69 -1.22 54.53 -29.63
C VAL A 69 -1.42 53.04 -29.72
N ASP A 70 -2.01 52.60 -30.82
CA ASP A 70 -1.98 51.19 -31.19
C ASP A 70 -0.52 50.75 -31.24
N ILE A 71 -0.16 49.75 -30.50
CA ILE A 71 1.22 49.21 -30.45
C ILE A 71 1.71 48.81 -31.85
N ASN A 72 0.80 48.47 -32.76
CA ASN A 72 1.07 48.17 -34.16
C ASN A 72 1.49 49.40 -34.98
N ALA A 73 1.14 50.61 -34.51
CA ALA A 73 1.50 51.87 -35.19
C ALA A 73 2.87 52.43 -34.72
N PHE A 74 3.57 51.71 -33.86
CA PHE A 74 4.80 52.17 -33.25
C PHE A 74 5.99 52.18 -34.25
N ASN A 75 6.60 53.36 -34.44
CA ASN A 75 7.70 53.56 -35.37
C ASN A 75 9.02 53.63 -34.61
N GLN A 76 10.15 53.19 -35.17
CA GLN A 76 11.50 53.21 -34.60
C GLN A 76 11.95 54.60 -34.10
N ASN A 77 11.38 55.68 -34.60
CA ASN A 77 11.66 57.05 -34.19
C ASN A 77 11.22 57.36 -32.73
N PHE A 78 10.39 56.54 -32.14
CA PHE A 78 9.91 56.70 -30.76
C PHE A 78 10.96 56.27 -29.73
N PHE A 79 11.91 55.39 -30.08
CA PHE A 79 12.99 54.97 -29.15
C PHE A 79 13.99 56.05 -28.78
N ASN A 80 14.00 57.15 -29.50
CA ASN A 80 14.90 58.31 -29.25
C ASN A 80 14.27 59.36 -28.31
N LYS A 81 13.03 59.12 -27.85
CA LYS A 81 12.33 59.98 -26.90
C LYS A 81 12.13 59.24 -25.58
N GLU A 82 12.18 59.95 -24.46
CA GLU A 82 11.88 59.35 -23.13
C GLU A 82 10.35 59.11 -23.04
N PHE A 83 9.91 57.97 -23.51
CA PHE A 83 8.52 57.52 -23.38
C PHE A 83 8.40 56.59 -22.17
N LEU A 84 7.34 56.80 -21.40
CA LEU A 84 6.83 55.81 -20.44
C LEU A 84 5.70 55.01 -21.12
N MET A 85 5.74 53.73 -20.96
CA MET A 85 4.70 52.84 -21.42
C MET A 85 3.96 52.26 -20.21
N ILE A 86 2.64 52.36 -20.22
CA ILE A 86 1.78 51.72 -19.23
C ILE A 86 1.16 50.49 -19.86
N ILE A 87 1.43 49.36 -19.28
CA ILE A 87 0.88 48.07 -19.72
C ILE A 87 -0.17 47.62 -18.72
N SER A 88 -1.33 47.26 -19.24
CA SER A 88 -2.44 46.78 -18.45
C SER A 88 -2.66 45.30 -18.66
N LEU A 89 -2.68 44.54 -17.59
CA LEU A 89 -2.92 43.11 -17.52
C LEU A 89 -4.26 42.86 -16.82
N ASP A 90 -5.25 42.38 -17.53
CA ASP A 90 -6.54 41.94 -16.96
C ASP A 90 -6.39 40.53 -16.37
N MET A 91 -6.22 40.43 -15.06
CA MET A 91 -6.03 39.17 -14.35
C MET A 91 -7.26 38.24 -14.48
N LYS A 92 -8.49 38.80 -14.52
CA LYS A 92 -9.70 38.01 -14.69
C LYS A 92 -9.73 37.34 -16.07
N LYS A 93 -9.35 38.07 -17.12
CA LYS A 93 -9.23 37.53 -18.46
C LYS A 93 -8.13 36.46 -18.53
N LEU A 94 -6.97 36.69 -17.94
CA LEU A 94 -5.88 35.74 -17.89
C LEU A 94 -6.29 34.45 -17.15
N ARG A 95 -6.99 34.57 -16.04
CA ARG A 95 -7.55 33.41 -15.32
C ARG A 95 -8.57 32.64 -16.13
N SER A 96 -9.42 33.33 -16.93
CA SER A 96 -10.40 32.67 -17.81
C SER A 96 -9.73 31.84 -18.93
N LEU A 97 -8.50 32.17 -19.29
CA LEU A 97 -7.66 31.41 -20.20
C LEU A 97 -6.89 30.24 -19.53
N GLY A 98 -7.13 30.01 -18.24
CA GLY A 98 -6.53 28.93 -17.46
C GLY A 98 -5.18 29.28 -16.81
N LEU A 99 -4.76 30.56 -16.86
CA LEU A 99 -3.52 31.01 -16.23
C LEU A 99 -3.75 31.27 -14.72
N ALA A 100 -2.93 30.66 -13.89
CA ALA A 100 -3.00 30.83 -12.45
C ALA A 100 -2.17 32.07 -12.02
N ILE A 101 -2.84 33.23 -12.01
CA ILE A 101 -2.24 34.49 -11.62
C ILE A 101 -3.11 35.15 -10.55
N TYR A 102 -2.50 35.54 -9.43
CA TYR A 102 -3.17 36.07 -8.25
C TYR A 102 -2.42 37.31 -7.77
N LYS A 103 -3.17 38.25 -7.20
CA LYS A 103 -2.62 39.42 -6.55
C LYS A 103 -1.71 39.01 -5.38
N ASP A 104 -2.25 38.22 -4.48
CA ASP A 104 -1.59 37.75 -3.27
C ASP A 104 -2.12 36.35 -2.86
N LEU A 105 -1.62 35.82 -1.76
CA LEU A 105 -2.06 34.52 -1.22
C LEU A 105 -3.53 34.51 -0.77
N SER A 106 -4.06 35.62 -0.32
CA SER A 106 -5.47 35.69 0.10
C SER A 106 -6.40 35.50 -1.09
N GLU A 107 -6.10 36.15 -2.22
CA GLU A 107 -6.83 35.97 -3.46
C GLU A 107 -6.62 34.53 -4.01
N ALA A 108 -5.39 34.01 -3.94
CA ALA A 108 -5.09 32.64 -4.37
C ALA A 108 -5.94 31.61 -3.61
N ILE A 109 -6.04 31.71 -2.29
CA ILE A 109 -6.87 30.81 -1.46
C ILE A 109 -8.36 30.97 -1.80
N SER A 110 -8.81 32.21 -1.96
CA SER A 110 -10.23 32.49 -2.26
C SER A 110 -10.70 31.93 -3.60
N LEU A 111 -9.88 32.08 -4.63
CA LEU A 111 -10.21 31.66 -6.01
C LEU A 111 -9.79 30.22 -6.32
N SER A 112 -8.72 29.75 -5.72
CA SER A 112 -8.14 28.43 -5.92
C SER A 112 -7.54 27.89 -4.62
N PRO A 113 -8.36 27.37 -3.69
CA PRO A 113 -7.83 26.84 -2.44
C PRO A 113 -6.89 25.66 -2.63
N LYS A 114 -6.91 25.03 -3.81
CA LYS A 114 -5.90 24.05 -4.25
C LYS A 114 -4.87 24.73 -5.14
N ALA A 115 -3.60 24.72 -4.73
CA ALA A 115 -2.50 25.28 -5.50
C ALA A 115 -2.40 24.62 -6.89
N LYS A 116 -2.22 25.44 -7.91
CA LYS A 116 -1.92 24.95 -9.26
C LYS A 116 -0.45 24.55 -9.37
N ASN A 117 -0.12 23.70 -10.35
CA ASN A 117 1.25 23.23 -10.57
C ASN A 117 2.25 24.37 -10.81
N LYS A 118 1.80 25.44 -11.50
CA LYS A 118 2.52 26.71 -11.62
C LYS A 118 1.53 27.85 -11.40
N PHE A 119 1.94 28.87 -10.65
CA PHE A 119 1.13 30.06 -10.40
C PHE A 119 2.01 31.29 -10.13
N ILE A 120 1.48 32.46 -10.43
CA ILE A 120 2.13 33.75 -10.16
C ILE A 120 1.45 34.42 -8.98
N LEU A 121 2.25 34.92 -8.03
CA LEU A 121 1.84 35.91 -7.05
C LEU A 121 2.50 37.25 -7.39
N ILE A 122 1.68 38.29 -7.59
CA ILE A 122 2.19 39.63 -7.95
C ILE A 122 2.73 40.34 -6.68
N GLN A 123 2.04 40.17 -5.55
CA GLN A 123 2.48 40.62 -4.24
C GLN A 123 2.69 39.41 -3.33
N ALA A 124 3.82 38.72 -3.52
CA ALA A 124 4.16 37.64 -2.60
C ALA A 124 4.50 38.18 -1.21
N PRO A 125 4.51 37.33 -0.18
CA PRO A 125 4.81 37.78 1.20
C PRO A 125 6.17 38.47 1.39
N ASP A 126 7.10 38.24 0.48
CA ASP A 126 8.41 38.92 0.43
C ASP A 126 8.39 40.26 -0.35
N GLY A 127 7.22 40.66 -0.83
CA GLY A 127 7.03 41.89 -1.60
C GLY A 127 7.43 41.81 -3.07
N LYS A 128 7.78 40.63 -3.58
CA LYS A 128 8.20 40.42 -4.97
C LYS A 128 7.11 39.76 -5.80
N THR A 129 7.20 40.01 -7.11
CA THR A 129 6.40 39.25 -8.08
C THR A 129 7.21 38.01 -8.50
N ASP A 130 6.67 36.82 -8.34
CA ASP A 130 7.40 35.61 -8.71
C ASP A 130 6.46 34.47 -9.16
N LEU A 131 7.04 33.52 -9.88
CA LEU A 131 6.41 32.30 -10.33
C LEU A 131 6.72 31.17 -9.33
N TYR A 132 5.71 30.42 -8.94
CA TYR A 132 5.82 29.33 -7.97
C TYR A 132 5.37 27.99 -8.60
N PRO A 133 5.95 26.86 -8.17
CA PRO A 133 7.04 26.72 -7.21
C PRO A 133 8.40 27.14 -7.78
N ASN A 134 9.27 27.72 -6.95
CA ASN A 134 10.65 28.05 -7.28
C ASN A 134 11.62 27.46 -6.22
N GLU A 135 12.92 27.61 -6.40
CA GLU A 135 13.95 27.03 -5.51
C GLU A 135 13.98 27.65 -4.10
N THR A 136 13.38 28.80 -3.91
CA THR A 136 13.47 29.60 -2.67
C THR A 136 12.18 29.59 -1.84
N ILE A 137 11.26 28.65 -2.11
CA ILE A 137 9.95 28.59 -1.44
C ILE A 137 10.10 28.38 0.07
N LYS A 138 9.54 29.31 0.85
CA LYS A 138 9.51 29.28 2.33
C LYS A 138 8.19 29.85 2.88
N GLY A 139 7.93 29.58 4.16
CA GLY A 139 6.82 30.16 4.90
C GLY A 139 5.46 29.87 4.26
N ARG A 140 4.59 30.87 4.23
CA ARG A 140 3.18 30.76 3.80
C ARG A 140 3.00 30.14 2.42
N ILE A 141 3.88 30.39 1.47
CA ILE A 141 3.80 29.82 0.10
C ILE A 141 4.06 28.32 0.12
N LEU A 142 5.08 27.90 0.88
CA LEU A 142 5.36 26.48 1.08
C LEU A 142 4.15 25.77 1.72
N HIS A 143 3.56 26.39 2.75
CA HIS A 143 2.40 25.81 3.44
C HIS A 143 1.17 25.73 2.52
N TYR A 144 0.93 26.72 1.67
CA TYR A 144 -0.13 26.67 0.66
C TYR A 144 0.01 25.47 -0.27
N ILE A 145 1.24 25.19 -0.73
CA ILE A 145 1.54 24.04 -1.58
C ILE A 145 1.40 22.72 -0.79
N GLN A 146 1.90 22.67 0.45
CA GLN A 146 1.79 21.49 1.31
C GLN A 146 0.34 21.15 1.65
N ILE A 147 -0.47 22.15 2.01
CA ILE A 147 -1.91 21.99 2.27
C ILE A 147 -2.62 21.42 1.05
N SER A 148 -2.27 21.92 -0.14
CA SER A 148 -2.84 21.41 -1.40
C SER A 148 -2.49 19.95 -1.64
N LYS A 149 -1.26 19.53 -1.34
CA LYS A 149 -0.83 18.14 -1.46
C LYS A 149 -1.50 17.24 -0.42
N VAL A 150 -1.66 17.71 0.82
CA VAL A 150 -2.44 16.98 1.83
C VAL A 150 -3.88 16.78 1.36
N TRP A 151 -4.51 17.83 0.81
CA TRP A 151 -5.84 17.72 0.23
C TRP A 151 -5.91 16.71 -0.91
N GLU A 152 -4.93 16.70 -1.81
CA GLU A 152 -4.84 15.74 -2.90
C GLU A 152 -4.76 14.29 -2.40
N VAL A 153 -3.99 14.04 -1.34
CA VAL A 153 -3.94 12.72 -0.69
C VAL A 153 -5.31 12.35 -0.12
N LEU A 154 -6.02 13.28 0.52
CA LEU A 154 -7.36 13.02 1.05
C LEU A 154 -8.37 12.69 -0.06
N VAL A 155 -8.35 13.43 -1.17
CA VAL A 155 -9.19 13.17 -2.35
C VAL A 155 -8.88 11.79 -2.94
N ASN A 156 -7.60 11.48 -3.17
CA ASN A 156 -7.17 10.19 -3.74
C ASN A 156 -7.48 8.99 -2.84
N SER A 157 -7.67 9.22 -1.55
CA SER A 157 -8.00 8.21 -0.56
C SER A 157 -9.49 8.16 -0.20
N SER A 158 -10.29 9.07 -0.75
CA SER A 158 -11.73 9.14 -0.50
C SER A 158 -12.50 8.15 -1.38
N ASP A 159 -13.71 7.83 -0.96
CA ASP A 159 -14.63 6.97 -1.71
C ASP A 159 -15.40 7.75 -2.79
N ASP A 160 -15.56 9.06 -2.59
CA ASP A 160 -16.24 9.96 -3.54
C ASP A 160 -15.77 11.41 -3.32
N ASP A 161 -15.61 12.19 -4.40
CA ASP A 161 -15.19 13.58 -4.34
C ASP A 161 -15.82 14.43 -5.45
N ASP A 162 -15.93 15.74 -5.20
CA ASP A 162 -16.31 16.77 -6.18
C ASP A 162 -15.18 17.79 -6.43
N GLY A 163 -13.96 17.50 -5.98
CA GLY A 163 -12.79 18.36 -6.04
C GLY A 163 -12.66 19.33 -4.88
N ASN A 164 -13.77 19.80 -4.29
CA ASN A 164 -13.80 20.72 -3.14
C ASN A 164 -14.30 20.05 -1.85
N SER A 165 -14.93 18.90 -1.96
CA SER A 165 -15.29 18.05 -0.83
C SER A 165 -14.95 16.60 -1.12
N CYS A 166 -14.68 15.82 -0.10
CA CYS A 166 -14.45 14.40 -0.19
C CYS A 166 -15.27 13.65 0.86
N THR A 167 -15.70 12.44 0.50
CA THR A 167 -16.51 11.55 1.31
C THR A 167 -15.71 10.30 1.64
N PHE A 168 -15.74 9.91 2.91
CA PHE A 168 -15.12 8.69 3.41
C PHE A 168 -16.19 7.76 3.97
N LEU A 169 -16.22 6.52 3.48
CA LEU A 169 -17.15 5.44 3.86
C LEU A 169 -16.42 4.44 4.76
N GLY A 170 -16.02 4.87 5.97
CA GLY A 170 -15.45 3.98 6.98
C GLY A 170 -16.54 3.32 7.84
N ALA A 171 -16.27 3.13 9.13
CA ALA A 171 -17.27 2.67 10.11
C ALA A 171 -18.50 3.59 10.16
N ARG A 172 -18.32 4.86 9.80
CA ARG A 172 -19.39 5.85 9.58
C ARG A 172 -19.00 6.76 8.44
N LYS A 173 -20.01 7.29 7.72
CA LYS A 173 -19.81 8.25 6.64
C LYS A 173 -19.28 9.57 7.20
N SER A 174 -18.18 10.07 6.65
CA SER A 174 -17.56 11.34 7.00
C SER A 174 -17.37 12.21 5.76
N PHE A 175 -17.66 13.49 5.89
CA PHE A 175 -17.46 14.50 4.85
C PHE A 175 -16.38 15.47 5.30
N VAL A 176 -15.49 15.84 4.39
CA VAL A 176 -14.49 16.88 4.60
C VAL A 176 -14.56 17.85 3.43
N THR A 177 -14.65 19.15 3.72
CA THR A 177 -14.67 20.19 2.70
C THR A 177 -13.36 20.98 2.73
N LEU A 178 -12.80 21.25 1.56
CA LEU A 178 -11.60 22.07 1.42
C LEU A 178 -11.92 23.52 1.82
N HIS A 179 -11.65 23.83 3.05
CA HIS A 179 -11.82 25.17 3.59
C HIS A 179 -10.75 25.47 4.62
N TYR A 180 -9.99 26.54 4.37
CA TYR A 180 -8.99 27.08 5.26
C TYR A 180 -8.81 28.58 4.96
N GLU A 181 -8.17 29.31 5.83
CA GLU A 181 -8.00 30.76 5.77
C GLU A 181 -6.50 31.11 5.70
N LEU A 182 -6.22 32.38 5.40
CA LEU A 182 -4.84 32.85 5.26
C LEU A 182 -4.00 32.61 6.53
N ASP A 183 -4.59 32.76 7.70
CA ASP A 183 -3.92 32.52 8.98
C ASP A 183 -3.53 31.05 9.20
N ASP A 184 -4.20 30.11 8.51
CA ASP A 184 -3.85 28.70 8.61
C ASP A 184 -2.55 28.39 7.86
N LEU A 185 -2.05 29.31 7.01
CA LEU A 185 -0.73 29.19 6.38
C LEU A 185 0.44 29.52 7.33
N ASP A 186 0.16 30.05 8.52
CA ASP A 186 1.17 30.27 9.56
C ASP A 186 1.41 29.01 10.41
N LEU A 187 0.59 27.95 10.22
CA LEU A 187 0.73 26.68 10.92
C LEU A 187 1.87 25.88 10.32
N GLU A 188 2.78 25.43 11.15
CA GLU A 188 3.74 24.41 10.74
C GLU A 188 3.04 23.07 10.63
N LEU A 189 3.18 22.41 9.47
CA LEU A 189 2.64 21.08 9.23
C LEU A 189 3.63 20.01 9.71
N ASP A 190 3.85 19.95 11.02
CA ASP A 190 4.73 18.96 11.63
C ASP A 190 4.26 17.54 11.27
N GLY A 191 5.21 16.71 10.81
CA GLY A 191 4.88 15.36 10.35
C GLY A 191 4.47 15.28 8.86
N TYR A 192 4.44 16.39 8.11
CA TYR A 192 4.08 16.40 6.69
C TYR A 192 4.88 15.38 5.87
N SER A 193 6.22 15.41 5.96
CA SER A 193 7.08 14.49 5.22
C SER A 193 6.84 13.02 5.57
N LYS A 194 6.52 12.75 6.84
CA LYS A 194 6.20 11.42 7.35
C LYS A 194 4.85 10.94 6.81
N PHE A 195 3.84 11.79 6.85
CA PHE A 195 2.52 11.51 6.28
C PHE A 195 2.59 11.19 4.79
N MET A 196 3.27 12.03 4.01
CA MET A 196 3.43 11.81 2.57
C MET A 196 4.14 10.49 2.28
N LYS A 197 5.24 10.21 2.97
CA LYS A 197 5.96 8.93 2.81
C LYS A 197 5.09 7.71 3.13
N LEU A 198 4.29 7.77 4.21
CA LEU A 198 3.38 6.69 4.57
C LEU A 198 2.31 6.44 3.49
N MET A 199 1.78 7.51 2.91
CA MET A 199 0.74 7.40 1.88
C MET A 199 1.30 6.96 0.52
N ASP A 200 2.55 7.33 0.18
CA ASP A 200 3.22 6.95 -1.08
C ASP A 200 3.62 5.45 -1.13
N LEU A 201 3.73 4.77 0.01
CA LEU A 201 3.97 3.33 0.02
C LEU A 201 2.78 2.59 -0.62
N GLU A 202 3.02 1.78 -1.64
CA GLU A 202 1.96 1.02 -2.31
C GLU A 202 1.43 -0.16 -1.47
N ASP A 203 2.21 -0.63 -0.50
CA ASP A 203 1.80 -1.72 0.38
C ASP A 203 0.54 -1.37 1.17
N HIS A 204 -0.43 -2.28 1.17
CA HIS A 204 -1.69 -2.17 1.93
C HIS A 204 -2.49 -0.89 1.65
N LYS A 205 -2.55 -0.44 0.39
CA LYS A 205 -3.20 0.82 0.00
C LYS A 205 -4.67 0.89 0.43
N GLU A 206 -5.43 -0.17 0.22
CA GLU A 206 -6.86 -0.21 0.62
C GLU A 206 -7.03 -0.09 2.13
N GLU A 207 -6.20 -0.80 2.88
CA GLU A 207 -6.25 -0.78 4.35
C GLU A 207 -5.80 0.57 4.89
N LYS A 208 -4.76 1.18 4.31
CA LYS A 208 -4.35 2.54 4.65
C LYS A 208 -5.47 3.54 4.45
N ASN A 209 -6.20 3.45 3.34
CA ASN A 209 -7.34 4.33 3.08
C ASN A 209 -8.46 4.12 4.11
N LYS A 210 -8.75 2.88 4.51
CA LYS A 210 -9.72 2.60 5.58
C LYS A 210 -9.29 3.15 6.94
N ILE A 211 -8.00 3.00 7.26
CA ILE A 211 -7.43 3.54 8.50
C ILE A 211 -7.47 5.07 8.49
N LEU A 212 -7.12 5.69 7.36
CA LEU A 212 -7.20 7.14 7.18
C LEU A 212 -8.64 7.64 7.35
N SER A 213 -9.60 6.98 6.71
CA SER A 213 -11.04 7.27 6.85
C SER A 213 -11.50 7.24 8.32
N ASN A 214 -11.14 6.19 9.05
CA ASN A 214 -11.49 6.05 10.47
C ASN A 214 -10.79 7.11 11.33
N THR A 215 -9.55 7.45 11.01
CA THR A 215 -8.78 8.50 11.71
C THR A 215 -9.43 9.87 11.47
N ILE A 216 -9.78 10.21 10.24
CA ILE A 216 -10.51 11.44 9.88
C ILE A 216 -11.82 11.52 10.65
N PHE A 217 -12.61 10.43 10.63
CA PHE A 217 -13.88 10.41 11.36
C PHE A 217 -13.68 10.67 12.86
N SER A 218 -12.78 9.93 13.51
CA SER A 218 -12.53 10.07 14.95
C SER A 218 -12.02 11.47 15.32
N PHE A 219 -11.25 12.10 14.44
CA PHE A 219 -10.64 13.39 14.65
C PHE A 219 -11.59 14.57 14.42
N THR A 220 -12.59 14.38 13.54
CA THR A 220 -13.47 15.44 13.06
C THR A 220 -14.95 15.27 13.42
N SER A 221 -15.34 14.14 14.07
CA SER A 221 -16.74 13.80 14.35
C SER A 221 -17.53 14.85 15.12
N ASN A 222 -16.87 15.60 16.01
CA ASN A 222 -17.48 16.64 16.86
C ASN A 222 -17.35 18.04 16.25
N LYS A 223 -17.02 18.16 14.94
CA LYS A 223 -16.80 19.44 14.27
C LYS A 223 -17.78 19.62 13.13
N ASP A 224 -18.21 20.89 12.95
CA ASP A 224 -19.01 21.26 11.79
C ASP A 224 -18.28 20.95 10.49
N LEU A 225 -19.02 20.57 9.45
CA LEU A 225 -18.49 20.15 8.15
C LEU A 225 -17.45 21.14 7.59
N LYS A 226 -17.76 22.42 7.64
CA LYS A 226 -16.89 23.48 7.12
C LYS A 226 -15.52 23.54 7.81
N PHE A 227 -15.42 23.17 9.08
CA PHE A 227 -14.19 23.32 9.87
C PHE A 227 -13.40 22.03 10.02
N ARG A 228 -13.83 20.91 9.43
CA ARG A 228 -13.17 19.62 9.59
C ARG A 228 -11.75 19.62 9.03
N PHE A 229 -11.57 20.09 7.81
CA PHE A 229 -10.24 20.20 7.20
C PHE A 229 -9.31 21.13 8.00
N ARG A 230 -9.82 22.32 8.35
CA ARG A 230 -9.10 23.27 9.21
C ARG A 230 -8.71 22.66 10.57
N THR A 231 -9.56 21.80 11.15
CA THR A 231 -9.23 21.09 12.39
C THR A 231 -8.07 20.10 12.20
N ILE A 232 -8.02 19.42 11.06
CA ILE A 232 -6.91 18.53 10.70
C ILE A 232 -5.62 19.36 10.58
N LEU A 233 -5.65 20.49 9.86
CA LEU A 233 -4.48 21.37 9.69
C LEU A 233 -3.95 21.90 11.02
N LYS A 234 -4.83 22.41 11.88
CA LYS A 234 -4.46 22.99 13.20
C LYS A 234 -3.83 21.99 14.15
N ARG A 235 -4.06 20.70 13.95
CA ARG A 235 -3.55 19.63 14.80
C ARG A 235 -2.91 18.54 13.96
N PHE A 236 -2.18 18.96 12.92
CA PHE A 236 -1.67 18.05 11.91
C PHE A 236 -0.71 16.99 12.47
N SER A 237 0.21 17.37 13.36
CA SER A 237 1.09 16.44 14.06
C SER A 237 0.32 15.33 14.77
N THR A 238 -0.66 15.71 15.61
CA THR A 238 -1.51 14.74 16.33
C THR A 238 -2.33 13.86 15.37
N PHE A 239 -2.77 14.40 14.25
CA PHE A 239 -3.50 13.64 13.23
C PHE A 239 -2.59 12.59 12.59
N VAL A 240 -1.36 12.97 12.22
CA VAL A 240 -0.36 12.06 11.63
C VAL A 240 0.06 10.98 12.63
N GLU A 241 0.31 11.34 13.88
CA GLU A 241 0.64 10.38 14.95
C GLU A 241 -0.46 9.33 15.11
N ARG A 242 -1.73 9.73 15.21
CA ARG A 242 -2.85 8.79 15.30
C ARG A 242 -2.99 7.90 14.08
N PHE A 243 -2.81 8.46 12.89
CA PHE A 243 -2.85 7.67 11.67
C PHE A 243 -1.74 6.61 11.65
N GLU A 244 -0.52 7.01 12.03
CA GLU A 244 0.62 6.10 12.12
C GLU A 244 0.42 5.00 13.16
N GLU A 245 -0.02 5.36 14.37
CA GLU A 245 -0.31 4.38 15.43
C GLU A 245 -1.34 3.35 14.97
N ASN A 246 -2.43 3.80 14.35
CA ASN A 246 -3.46 2.91 13.82
C ASN A 246 -2.93 2.03 12.67
N TYR A 247 -2.10 2.57 11.78
CA TYR A 247 -1.49 1.81 10.71
C TYR A 247 -0.47 0.80 11.24
N HIS A 248 0.34 1.20 12.22
CA HIS A 248 1.29 0.29 12.87
C HIS A 248 0.57 -0.86 13.59
N ALA A 249 -0.48 -0.58 14.34
CA ALA A 249 -1.31 -1.59 15.00
C ALA A 249 -1.92 -2.57 13.97
N PHE A 250 -2.41 -2.07 12.84
CA PHE A 250 -2.88 -2.90 11.73
C PHE A 250 -1.76 -3.77 11.15
N ALA A 251 -0.59 -3.19 10.84
CA ALA A 251 0.53 -3.90 10.23
C ALA A 251 1.03 -5.04 11.11
N VAL A 252 1.12 -4.81 12.42
CA VAL A 252 1.45 -5.83 13.42
C VAL A 252 0.38 -6.92 13.45
N GLY A 253 -0.89 -6.54 13.57
CA GLY A 253 -2.00 -7.50 13.59
C GLY A 253 -2.09 -8.32 12.30
N PHE A 254 -1.88 -7.72 11.14
CA PHE A 254 -1.85 -8.40 9.84
C PHE A 254 -0.70 -9.41 9.75
N SER A 255 0.48 -9.04 10.26
CA SER A 255 1.63 -9.94 10.31
C SER A 255 1.33 -11.17 11.17
N PHE A 256 0.76 -11.01 12.37
CA PHE A 256 0.37 -12.12 13.24
C PHE A 256 -0.71 -13.01 12.61
N GLU A 257 -1.72 -12.43 11.97
CA GLU A 257 -2.77 -13.22 11.30
C GLU A 257 -2.23 -14.04 10.14
N LYS A 258 -1.27 -13.51 9.37
CA LYS A 258 -0.59 -14.22 8.30
C LYS A 258 0.21 -15.40 8.84
N ILE A 259 0.99 -15.17 9.89
CA ILE A 259 1.79 -16.20 10.57
C ILE A 259 0.87 -17.30 11.12
N ARG A 260 -0.23 -16.94 11.76
CA ARG A 260 -1.23 -17.89 12.29
C ARG A 260 -1.82 -18.77 11.19
N LYS A 261 -2.24 -18.18 10.05
CA LYS A 261 -2.78 -18.92 8.91
C LYS A 261 -1.76 -19.88 8.32
N GLU A 262 -0.50 -19.43 8.15
CA GLU A 262 0.59 -20.29 7.67
C GLU A 262 0.79 -21.49 8.61
N TYR A 263 0.79 -21.27 9.92
CA TYR A 263 0.91 -22.34 10.90
C TYR A 263 -0.26 -23.34 10.82
N GLU A 264 -1.50 -22.86 10.73
CA GLU A 264 -2.69 -23.71 10.62
C GLU A 264 -2.70 -24.55 9.34
N GLU A 265 -2.26 -23.99 8.22
CA GLU A 265 -2.13 -24.70 6.95
C GLU A 265 -1.08 -25.82 7.06
N LYS A 266 0.10 -25.50 7.57
CA LYS A 266 1.18 -26.49 7.81
C LYS A 266 0.74 -27.57 8.78
N PHE A 267 0.06 -27.22 9.85
CA PHE A 267 -0.49 -28.18 10.80
C PHE A 267 -1.42 -29.19 10.14
N ARG A 268 -2.34 -28.72 9.29
CA ARG A 268 -3.23 -29.62 8.52
C ARG A 268 -2.46 -30.53 7.57
N ASP A 269 -1.45 -29.99 6.90
CA ASP A 269 -0.60 -30.77 6.00
C ASP A 269 0.13 -31.89 6.74
N TYR A 270 0.71 -31.60 7.90
CA TYR A 270 1.41 -32.60 8.72
C TYR A 270 0.44 -33.65 9.30
N LEU A 271 -0.76 -33.24 9.73
CA LEU A 271 -1.80 -34.18 10.15
C LEU A 271 -2.20 -35.13 8.99
N SER A 272 -2.37 -34.60 7.80
CA SER A 272 -2.68 -35.41 6.61
C SER A 272 -1.57 -36.43 6.33
N LYS A 273 -0.30 -36.04 6.40
CA LYS A 273 0.85 -36.94 6.23
C LYS A 273 0.85 -38.09 7.24
N ILE A 274 0.66 -37.82 8.53
CA ILE A 274 0.65 -38.88 9.54
C ILE A 274 -0.58 -39.80 9.44
N ASN A 275 -1.75 -39.26 9.04
CA ASN A 275 -2.95 -40.04 8.79
C ASN A 275 -2.79 -40.97 7.55
N SER A 276 -2.06 -40.54 6.52
CA SER A 276 -1.75 -41.40 5.38
C SER A 276 -0.90 -42.61 5.78
N VAL A 277 0.09 -42.39 6.67
CA VAL A 277 0.90 -43.45 7.23
C VAL A 277 0.04 -44.50 7.96
N LEU A 278 -0.91 -44.03 8.78
CA LEU A 278 -1.83 -44.89 9.50
C LEU A 278 -2.69 -45.71 8.52
N SER A 279 -3.32 -45.06 7.54
CA SER A 279 -4.18 -45.75 6.57
C SER A 279 -3.42 -46.80 5.75
N GLU A 280 -2.23 -46.46 5.27
CA GLU A 280 -1.41 -47.38 4.54
C GLU A 280 -0.97 -48.58 5.38
N SER A 281 -0.61 -48.34 6.65
CA SER A 281 -0.20 -49.40 7.58
C SER A 281 -1.34 -50.35 7.88
N LEU A 282 -2.55 -49.83 8.14
CA LEU A 282 -3.72 -50.65 8.37
C LEU A 282 -4.08 -51.49 7.15
N THR A 283 -4.05 -50.91 5.96
CA THR A 283 -4.35 -51.64 4.72
C THR A 283 -3.36 -52.81 4.50
N ARG A 284 -2.07 -52.57 4.71
CA ARG A 284 -1.05 -53.60 4.58
C ARG A 284 -1.14 -54.65 5.68
N SER A 285 -1.53 -54.29 6.88
CA SER A 285 -1.70 -55.21 8.00
C SER A 285 -2.77 -56.28 7.78
N LEU A 286 -3.73 -56.09 6.83
CA LEU A 286 -4.74 -57.10 6.45
C LEU A 286 -4.12 -58.37 5.85
N ALA A 287 -2.87 -58.30 5.36
CA ALA A 287 -2.14 -59.49 4.90
C ALA A 287 -1.84 -60.47 6.05
N ILE A 288 -1.71 -59.98 7.29
CA ILE A 288 -1.38 -60.84 8.47
C ILE A 288 -2.52 -61.79 8.78
N PRO A 289 -3.82 -61.38 8.99
CA PRO A 289 -4.92 -62.29 9.18
C PRO A 289 -5.15 -63.24 8.01
N ALA A 290 -4.99 -62.71 6.77
CA ALA A 290 -5.11 -63.53 5.56
C ALA A 290 -4.06 -64.66 5.53
N SER A 291 -2.81 -64.33 5.83
CA SER A 291 -1.74 -65.32 5.96
C SER A 291 -2.01 -66.35 7.06
N THR A 292 -2.53 -65.87 8.22
CA THR A 292 -2.88 -66.76 9.34
C THR A 292 -3.99 -67.75 8.97
N VAL A 293 -5.06 -67.28 8.32
CA VAL A 293 -6.14 -68.15 7.86
C VAL A 293 -5.64 -69.15 6.83
N LEU A 294 -4.81 -68.72 5.89
CA LEU A 294 -4.18 -69.59 4.91
C LEU A 294 -3.38 -70.70 5.57
N THR A 295 -2.62 -70.39 6.60
CA THR A 295 -1.84 -71.34 7.40
C THR A 295 -2.76 -72.42 8.03
N PHE A 296 -3.81 -72.02 8.76
CA PHE A 296 -4.70 -72.94 9.43
C PHE A 296 -5.52 -73.81 8.48
N THR A 297 -5.79 -73.33 7.26
CA THR A 297 -6.58 -74.09 6.27
C THR A 297 -5.78 -74.94 5.34
N ALA A 298 -4.50 -74.58 5.06
CA ALA A 298 -3.64 -75.23 4.11
C ALA A 298 -2.67 -76.26 4.71
N ILE A 299 -2.31 -76.11 5.98
CA ILE A 299 -1.41 -77.05 6.66
C ILE A 299 -2.15 -78.37 6.87
N LYS A 300 -1.64 -79.46 6.29
CA LYS A 300 -2.12 -80.83 6.43
C LYS A 300 -1.09 -81.67 7.17
N SER A 301 -1.56 -82.52 8.07
CA SER A 301 -0.75 -83.54 8.77
C SER A 301 -0.56 -84.70 7.82
N GLY A 302 0.68 -84.97 7.38
CA GLY A 302 1.01 -85.98 6.35
C GLY A 302 0.64 -87.36 6.77
N SER A 303 -0.22 -87.99 6.02
CA SER A 303 -0.44 -89.43 6.09
C SER A 303 -0.55 -90.18 4.74
N GLU A 304 -0.81 -89.53 3.62
CA GLU A 304 -0.89 -90.30 2.34
C GLU A 304 -0.57 -89.52 1.02
N GLY A 305 -0.03 -88.32 1.11
CA GLY A 305 0.29 -87.52 -0.07
C GLY A 305 1.60 -86.74 0.08
N ALA A 306 2.64 -87.30 0.55
CA ALA A 306 3.85 -86.69 1.12
C ALA A 306 4.42 -85.49 0.33
N VAL A 307 4.49 -85.56 -1.02
CA VAL A 307 5.10 -84.51 -1.82
C VAL A 307 4.17 -83.24 -1.93
N GLN A 308 2.88 -83.44 -2.11
CA GLN A 308 1.91 -82.34 -2.27
C GLN A 308 1.69 -81.62 -0.96
N ASP A 309 1.66 -82.29 0.17
CA ASP A 309 1.53 -81.70 1.52
C ASP A 309 2.81 -80.95 1.91
N ILE A 310 4.01 -81.46 1.57
CA ILE A 310 5.31 -80.77 1.75
C ILE A 310 5.31 -79.46 0.93
N LEU A 311 4.87 -79.51 -0.34
CA LEU A 311 4.82 -78.29 -1.19
C LEU A 311 3.85 -77.25 -0.65
N LEU A 312 2.65 -77.65 -0.20
CA LEU A 312 1.69 -76.74 0.40
C LEU A 312 2.19 -76.11 1.70
N ASN A 313 2.76 -76.92 2.58
CA ASN A 313 3.32 -76.45 3.85
C ASN A 313 4.52 -75.52 3.64
N SER A 314 5.41 -75.84 2.66
CA SER A 314 6.53 -74.98 2.27
C SER A 314 6.02 -73.66 1.69
N GLY A 315 4.97 -73.70 0.84
CA GLY A 315 4.33 -72.52 0.29
C GLY A 315 3.78 -71.56 1.36
N THR A 316 3.06 -72.10 2.35
CA THR A 316 2.52 -71.27 3.46
C THR A 316 3.63 -70.66 4.34
N PHE A 317 4.71 -71.42 4.58
CA PHE A 317 5.89 -70.91 5.29
C PHE A 317 6.52 -69.74 4.53
N PHE A 318 6.76 -69.88 3.22
CA PHE A 318 7.34 -68.80 2.40
C PHE A 318 6.41 -67.58 2.34
N VAL A 319 5.08 -67.77 2.26
CA VAL A 319 4.13 -66.64 2.33
C VAL A 319 4.22 -65.94 3.67
N SER A 320 4.28 -66.63 4.80
CA SER A 320 4.41 -66.01 6.11
C SER A 320 5.73 -65.31 6.30
N LEU A 321 6.83 -65.88 5.79
CA LEU A 321 8.14 -65.22 5.77
C LEU A 321 8.15 -63.94 4.92
N PHE A 322 7.49 -63.97 3.76
CA PHE A 322 7.33 -62.79 2.91
C PHE A 322 6.51 -61.71 3.58
N VAL A 323 5.39 -62.05 4.24
CA VAL A 323 4.58 -61.12 5.00
C VAL A 323 5.39 -60.51 6.14
N LEU A 324 6.16 -61.28 6.89
CA LEU A 324 7.04 -60.78 7.95
C LEU A 324 8.07 -59.79 7.38
N PHE A 325 8.75 -60.14 6.30
CA PHE A 325 9.78 -59.32 5.69
C PHE A 325 9.18 -57.95 5.22
N THR A 326 8.09 -58.01 4.43
CA THR A 326 7.43 -56.82 3.92
C THR A 326 6.90 -55.91 5.05
N THR A 327 6.30 -56.53 6.10
CA THR A 327 5.82 -55.77 7.28
C THR A 327 6.96 -55.11 8.03
N PHE A 328 8.08 -55.83 8.24
CA PHE A 328 9.27 -55.31 8.92
C PHE A 328 9.81 -54.06 8.22
N PHE A 329 10.03 -54.14 6.91
CA PHE A 329 10.55 -52.99 6.15
C PHE A 329 9.55 -51.84 6.11
N THR A 330 8.26 -52.11 5.91
CA THR A 330 7.21 -51.09 5.91
C THR A 330 7.18 -50.35 7.26
N VAL A 331 7.13 -51.09 8.35
CA VAL A 331 7.10 -50.47 9.70
C VAL A 331 8.39 -49.67 9.96
N LYS A 332 9.54 -50.20 9.59
CA LYS A 332 10.83 -49.50 9.72
C LYS A 332 10.83 -48.17 8.95
N PHE A 333 10.38 -48.15 7.69
CA PHE A 333 10.29 -46.94 6.88
C PHE A 333 9.29 -45.97 7.44
N GLN A 334 8.13 -46.39 7.88
CA GLN A 334 7.09 -45.57 8.44
C GLN A 334 7.48 -44.95 9.77
N LEU A 335 8.13 -45.71 10.67
CA LEU A 335 8.68 -45.15 11.93
C LEU A 335 9.72 -44.05 11.67
N ASN A 336 10.61 -44.30 10.67
CA ASN A 336 11.59 -43.27 10.31
C ASN A 336 10.93 -42.04 9.68
N PHE A 337 9.95 -42.23 8.83
CA PHE A 337 9.16 -41.12 8.24
C PHE A 337 8.44 -40.31 9.30
N LEU A 338 7.79 -40.96 10.29
CA LEU A 338 7.13 -40.29 11.39
C LEU A 338 8.09 -39.49 12.27
N LYS A 339 9.31 -40.05 12.47
CA LYS A 339 10.36 -39.34 13.20
C LYS A 339 10.78 -38.06 12.47
N ILE A 340 11.09 -38.15 11.18
CA ILE A 340 11.46 -36.99 10.36
C ILE A 340 10.34 -35.95 10.34
N THR A 341 9.10 -36.38 10.08
CA THR A 341 7.93 -35.49 10.06
C THR A 341 7.72 -34.79 11.40
N LYS A 342 7.94 -35.47 12.51
CA LYS A 342 7.86 -34.88 13.84
C LYS A 342 8.97 -33.84 14.07
N ASP A 343 10.20 -34.15 13.67
CA ASP A 343 11.35 -33.24 13.83
C ASP A 343 11.19 -32.00 12.98
N GLU A 344 10.67 -32.13 11.73
CA GLU A 344 10.31 -30.99 10.86
C GLU A 344 9.22 -30.12 11.48
N PHE A 345 8.16 -30.73 12.03
CA PHE A 345 7.08 -29.97 12.65
C PHE A 345 7.54 -29.27 13.94
N LEU A 346 8.43 -29.88 14.70
CA LEU A 346 9.03 -29.28 15.90
C LEU A 346 9.89 -28.06 15.51
N GLY A 347 10.66 -28.14 14.44
CA GLY A 347 11.43 -27.02 13.91
C GLY A 347 10.53 -25.85 13.46
N LEU A 348 9.42 -26.17 12.82
CA LEU A 348 8.41 -25.18 12.41
C LEU A 348 7.75 -24.54 13.65
N PHE A 349 7.35 -25.34 14.66
CA PHE A 349 6.74 -24.84 15.89
C PHE A 349 7.70 -23.91 16.65
N SER A 350 8.99 -24.26 16.77
CA SER A 350 9.95 -23.41 17.46
C SER A 350 10.15 -22.04 16.79
N ARG A 351 10.03 -21.97 15.45
CA ARG A 351 10.03 -20.70 14.70
C ARG A 351 8.78 -19.87 15.05
N PHE A 352 7.61 -20.47 14.99
CA PHE A 352 6.35 -19.76 15.31
C PHE A 352 6.27 -19.36 16.78
N GLU A 353 6.86 -20.12 17.69
CA GLU A 353 6.91 -19.76 19.13
C GLU A 353 7.63 -18.43 19.37
N SER A 354 8.60 -18.07 18.53
CA SER A 354 9.30 -16.78 18.61
C SER A 354 8.55 -15.62 17.96
N GLU A 355 7.58 -15.90 17.09
CA GLU A 355 6.89 -14.89 16.26
C GLU A 355 5.45 -14.64 16.71
N LEU A 356 4.82 -15.54 17.47
CA LEU A 356 3.43 -15.45 17.93
C LEU A 356 3.32 -14.72 19.29
N ASP A 357 2.20 -14.02 19.46
CA ASP A 357 1.83 -13.47 20.76
C ASP A 357 1.38 -14.56 21.75
N SER A 358 1.22 -14.20 23.01
CA SER A 358 0.91 -15.15 24.10
C SER A 358 -0.39 -15.95 23.89
N VAL A 359 -1.42 -15.35 23.27
CA VAL A 359 -2.72 -15.99 23.07
C VAL A 359 -2.65 -17.01 21.93
N ASN A 360 -2.08 -16.61 20.80
CA ASN A 360 -1.92 -17.47 19.62
C ASN A 360 -0.90 -18.59 19.91
N LEU A 361 0.10 -18.32 20.75
CA LEU A 361 1.05 -19.32 21.20
C LEU A 361 0.40 -20.44 22.01
N TYR A 362 -0.57 -20.14 22.87
CA TYR A 362 -1.31 -21.15 23.61
C TYR A 362 -2.06 -22.11 22.68
N GLU A 363 -2.75 -21.57 21.69
CA GLU A 363 -3.47 -22.36 20.68
C GLU A 363 -2.50 -23.21 19.81
N ALA A 364 -1.36 -22.67 19.45
CA ALA A 364 -0.33 -23.39 18.71
C ALA A 364 0.27 -24.55 19.53
N ARG A 365 0.47 -24.38 20.84
CA ARG A 365 0.92 -25.44 21.76
C ARG A 365 -0.10 -26.56 21.88
N ASP A 366 -1.38 -26.27 22.02
CA ASP A 366 -2.43 -27.26 22.05
C ASP A 366 -2.43 -28.13 20.78
N LYS A 367 -2.34 -27.48 19.59
CA LYS A 367 -2.21 -28.18 18.31
C LYS A 367 -0.94 -29.04 18.24
N PHE A 368 0.16 -28.57 18.77
CA PHE A 368 1.42 -29.35 18.86
C PHE A 368 1.28 -30.59 19.75
N ASP A 369 0.60 -30.47 20.88
CA ASP A 369 0.35 -31.58 21.80
C ASP A 369 -0.56 -32.63 21.18
N ILE A 370 -1.59 -32.21 20.45
CA ILE A 370 -2.47 -33.10 19.68
C ILE A 370 -1.65 -33.85 18.64
N PHE A 371 -0.84 -33.18 17.83
CA PHE A 371 0.02 -33.79 16.83
C PHE A 371 0.98 -34.80 17.46
N SER A 372 1.68 -34.43 18.53
CA SER A 372 2.62 -35.29 19.23
C SER A 372 1.96 -36.53 19.83
N SER A 373 0.72 -36.40 20.32
CA SER A 373 -0.06 -37.55 20.84
C SER A 373 -0.46 -38.52 19.74
N GLN A 374 -0.87 -38.03 18.57
CA GLN A 374 -1.19 -38.86 17.41
C GLN A 374 0.02 -39.60 16.88
N VAL A 375 1.19 -38.93 16.75
CA VAL A 375 2.44 -39.61 16.36
C VAL A 375 2.78 -40.74 17.35
N ARG A 376 2.62 -40.52 18.65
CA ARG A 376 2.85 -41.59 19.66
C ARG A 376 1.89 -42.76 19.51
N LEU A 377 0.63 -42.47 19.22
CA LEU A 377 -0.39 -43.52 19.00
C LEU A 377 -0.04 -44.36 17.76
N ILE A 378 0.27 -43.72 16.65
CA ILE A 378 0.63 -44.41 15.39
C ILE A 378 1.91 -45.23 15.58
N ASN A 379 2.93 -44.73 16.28
CA ASN A 379 4.12 -45.51 16.61
C ASN A 379 3.79 -46.79 17.38
N LYS A 380 2.89 -46.73 18.37
CA LYS A 380 2.44 -47.90 19.11
C LYS A 380 1.70 -48.91 18.21
N LEU A 381 0.82 -48.41 17.32
CA LEU A 381 0.10 -49.24 16.36
C LEU A 381 1.05 -49.95 15.38
N LEU A 382 2.06 -49.26 14.86
CA LEU A 382 3.08 -49.84 13.98
C LEU A 382 3.87 -50.98 14.67
N LEU A 383 4.27 -50.75 15.92
CA LEU A 383 4.93 -51.78 16.71
C LEU A 383 4.02 -52.98 17.00
N PHE A 384 2.73 -52.72 17.24
CA PHE A 384 1.73 -53.77 17.43
C PHE A 384 1.54 -54.60 16.15
N ILE A 385 1.44 -53.96 14.97
CA ILE A 385 1.35 -54.63 13.67
C ILE A 385 2.59 -55.52 13.44
N LEU A 386 3.79 -55.02 13.73
CA LEU A 386 5.03 -55.81 13.64
C LEU A 386 5.01 -57.03 14.58
N SER A 387 4.58 -56.83 15.83
CA SER A 387 4.43 -57.91 16.80
C SER A 387 3.47 -59.02 16.31
N MET A 388 2.31 -58.62 15.76
CA MET A 388 1.35 -59.59 15.18
C MET A 388 1.96 -60.37 13.99
N SER A 389 2.74 -59.69 13.13
CA SER A 389 3.42 -60.34 12.00
C SER A 389 4.48 -61.34 12.48
N ILE A 390 5.25 -61.01 13.51
CA ILE A 390 6.23 -61.95 14.12
C ILE A 390 5.49 -63.16 14.71
N THR A 391 4.41 -62.92 15.46
CA THR A 391 3.63 -64.01 16.07
C THR A 391 3.05 -64.94 14.99
N ASN A 392 2.50 -64.39 13.91
CA ASN A 392 2.01 -65.17 12.78
C ASN A 392 3.13 -66.07 12.15
N PHE A 393 4.30 -65.46 11.95
CA PHE A 393 5.45 -66.22 11.41
C PHE A 393 5.91 -67.34 12.35
N LEU A 394 5.96 -67.12 13.67
CA LEU A 394 6.29 -68.14 14.65
C LEU A 394 5.31 -69.29 14.67
N ILE A 395 3.99 -69.00 14.57
CA ILE A 395 2.96 -70.02 14.48
C ILE A 395 3.17 -70.88 13.23
N ASN A 396 3.43 -70.25 12.08
CA ASN A 396 3.73 -70.97 10.81
C ASN A 396 5.00 -71.82 10.91
N LEU A 397 6.05 -71.27 11.51
CA LEU A 397 7.34 -71.99 11.69
C LEU A 397 7.12 -73.26 12.56
N VAL A 398 6.44 -73.10 13.71
CA VAL A 398 6.16 -74.23 14.58
C VAL A 398 5.29 -75.27 13.89
N SER A 399 4.25 -74.86 13.19
CA SER A 399 3.38 -75.76 12.43
C SER A 399 4.12 -76.49 11.32
N PHE A 400 5.02 -75.80 10.62
CA PHE A 400 5.86 -76.38 9.56
C PHE A 400 6.83 -77.42 10.12
N VAL A 401 7.47 -77.15 11.27
CA VAL A 401 8.37 -78.09 11.93
C VAL A 401 7.67 -79.37 12.44
N ILE A 402 6.44 -79.22 13.01
CA ILE A 402 5.64 -80.35 13.50
C ILE A 402 5.26 -81.29 12.37
N VAL A 403 5.01 -80.82 11.17
CA VAL A 403 4.64 -81.61 10.00
C VAL A 403 5.82 -82.25 9.34
N LEU A 404 7.08 -81.78 9.55
CA LEU A 404 8.32 -82.33 9.04
C LEU A 404 8.86 -83.42 9.94
N ILE A 405 8.53 -83.48 11.23
CA ILE A 405 8.87 -84.48 12.21
C ILE A 405 7.82 -85.56 12.23
#